data_148eb5ee476b730e338678c67631dd5b
#
_entry.id   148eb5ee476b730e338678c67631dd5b
#
_cell.length_a   1.000
_cell.length_b   1.000
_cell.length_c   1.000
_cell.angle_alpha   90.00
_cell.angle_beta   90.00
_cell.angle_gamma   90.00
#
_symmetry.space_group_name_H-M   'P 1'
#
loop_
_entity.id
_entity.type
_entity.pdbx_description
1 polymer ?
#
loop_
_entity_poly.entity_id
_entity_poly.type
_entity_poly.pdbx_seq_one_letter_code
_entity_poly.pdbx_strand_id
1 'polypeptide(L)'
;MIRPEDYLLLMFSMKGIGKRVDFNHVKEKISRDLKKFSDEEIKKFLENLISQNFLEEVNGLYGVTEKGKEYFAERIKEIEEELRKVNEPWVIVYKAKQYYPFVANTVFEFCKNRYVGFYCLFTEKRFFRRDFRGKKIVLNSVKDLMFFINIHYIDVIPCVHRIGIERPDWLVVDIDPGPKVDFEKTKEVAKITYKVFEKLKLNPVMKFSGSRGFQVWSLIKEFEMPENYQPLVLRGESKRKKNYFSLFADFVRIIQKEVDREIPGITTSETLGKKEREEKILLDSSSMKPMGLVRAPYAVHSKTGLVSMPISIKELGKFEKENATTEKVLERYKKRGNEFLLKPSSPEKLLDFF
;
A
#
# COMPACT_ATOMS: atom_id res chain seq x y z
N MET A 1 26.17 -1.96 15.43
CA MET A 1 25.50 -0.91 16.28
C MET A 1 25.42 0.36 15.47
N ILE A 2 24.24 0.93 15.32
CA ILE A 2 24.03 2.17 14.55
C ILE A 2 24.77 3.32 15.23
N ARG A 3 25.47 4.12 14.42
CA ARG A 3 26.07 5.38 14.89
C ARG A 3 24.96 6.42 15.04
N PRO A 4 24.99 7.27 16.08
CA PRO A 4 24.03 8.36 16.25
C PRO A 4 23.95 9.28 15.03
N GLU A 5 25.06 9.51 14.34
CA GLU A 5 25.15 10.29 13.10
C GLU A 5 24.31 9.68 11.96
N ASP A 6 24.29 8.35 11.80
CA ASP A 6 23.49 7.67 10.78
C ASP A 6 21.98 7.89 11.06
N TYR A 7 21.57 7.85 12.33
CA TYR A 7 20.20 8.15 12.74
C TYR A 7 19.83 9.63 12.52
N LEU A 8 20.75 10.56 12.82
CA LEU A 8 20.56 11.99 12.56
C LEU A 8 20.39 12.24 11.06
N LEU A 9 21.21 11.62 10.22
CA LEU A 9 21.10 11.76 8.77
C LEU A 9 19.76 11.22 8.25
N LEU A 10 19.25 10.11 8.79
CA LEU A 10 17.88 9.64 8.48
C LEU A 10 16.84 10.71 8.83
N MET A 11 16.89 11.24 10.05
CA MET A 11 15.95 12.24 10.53
C MET A 11 15.96 13.50 9.66
N PHE A 12 17.13 14.05 9.38
CA PHE A 12 17.27 15.27 8.58
C PHE A 12 16.91 15.04 7.11
N SER A 13 17.30 13.90 6.51
CA SER A 13 16.97 13.57 5.13
C SER A 13 15.48 13.42 4.89
N MET A 14 14.73 12.92 5.89
CA MET A 14 13.27 12.85 5.81
C MET A 14 12.60 14.23 5.80
N LYS A 15 13.19 15.23 6.46
CA LYS A 15 12.64 16.60 6.45
C LYS A 15 12.85 17.32 5.13
N GLY A 16 13.94 17.02 4.45
CA GLY A 16 14.30 17.61 3.15
C GLY A 16 15.17 18.84 3.29
N ILE A 17 15.79 19.24 2.14
CA ILE A 17 16.67 20.40 2.04
C ILE A 17 15.92 21.69 2.39
N GLY A 18 16.60 22.61 3.05
CA GLY A 18 16.05 23.88 3.53
C GLY A 18 15.09 23.78 4.72
N LYS A 19 14.78 22.56 5.18
CA LYS A 19 14.04 22.33 6.42
C LYS A 19 15.01 22.20 7.58
N ARG A 20 14.93 23.12 8.53
CA ARG A 20 15.82 23.18 9.69
C ARG A 20 15.06 22.95 10.99
N VAL A 21 15.75 22.44 12.00
CA VAL A 21 15.25 22.21 13.35
C VAL A 21 16.25 22.67 14.39
N ASP A 22 15.73 23.06 15.56
CA ASP A 22 16.55 23.46 16.70
C ASP A 22 17.17 22.25 17.44
N PHE A 23 18.10 22.54 18.32
CA PHE A 23 18.78 21.54 19.14
C PHE A 23 17.82 20.72 20.02
N ASN A 24 16.78 21.34 20.59
CA ASN A 24 15.83 20.64 21.46
C ASN A 24 15.06 19.55 20.70
N HIS A 25 14.68 19.82 19.45
CA HIS A 25 14.04 18.82 18.59
C HIS A 25 15.00 17.64 18.30
N VAL A 26 16.27 17.90 18.02
CA VAL A 26 17.29 16.86 17.80
C VAL A 26 17.42 16.00 19.06
N LYS A 27 17.60 16.64 20.21
CA LYS A 27 17.74 15.98 21.52
C LYS A 27 16.53 15.08 21.83
N GLU A 28 15.32 15.60 21.66
CA GLU A 28 14.08 14.82 21.86
C GLU A 28 14.08 13.54 21.03
N LYS A 29 14.46 13.62 19.74
CA LYS A 29 14.43 12.47 18.83
C LYS A 29 15.49 11.42 19.13
N ILE A 30 16.72 11.83 19.39
CA ILE A 30 17.81 10.92 19.76
C ILE A 30 17.49 10.22 21.10
N SER A 31 17.06 10.97 22.11
CA SER A 31 16.77 10.43 23.44
C SER A 31 15.61 9.44 23.45
N ARG A 32 14.65 9.62 22.52
CA ARG A 32 13.52 8.70 22.38
C ARG A 32 13.93 7.36 21.74
N ASP A 33 14.74 7.39 20.68
CA ASP A 33 14.89 6.25 19.78
C ASP A 33 16.22 5.49 19.97
N LEU A 34 17.24 6.12 20.53
CA LEU A 34 18.55 5.49 20.74
C LEU A 34 18.84 5.25 22.22
N LYS A 35 19.53 6.20 22.83
CA LYS A 35 19.93 6.20 24.24
C LYS A 35 19.88 7.62 24.77
N LYS A 36 19.92 7.76 26.09
CA LYS A 36 20.19 9.06 26.70
C LYS A 36 21.65 9.44 26.44
N PHE A 37 21.85 10.46 25.61
CA PHE A 37 23.13 11.14 25.42
C PHE A 37 23.10 12.48 26.16
N SER A 38 24.26 12.93 26.64
CA SER A 38 24.43 14.28 27.17
C SER A 38 24.28 15.31 26.02
N ASP A 39 24.02 16.55 26.39
CA ASP A 39 23.92 17.64 25.41
C ASP A 39 25.28 17.86 24.69
N GLU A 40 26.39 17.64 25.38
CA GLU A 40 27.75 17.71 24.82
C GLU A 40 28.00 16.60 23.79
N GLU A 41 27.53 15.38 24.06
CA GLU A 41 27.65 14.27 23.09
C GLU A 41 26.83 14.53 21.82
N ILE A 42 25.62 15.00 21.99
CA ILE A 42 24.73 15.33 20.82
C ILE A 42 25.36 16.45 20.00
N LYS A 43 25.93 17.50 20.64
CA LYS A 43 26.60 18.57 19.93
C LYS A 43 27.81 18.06 19.16
N LYS A 44 28.62 17.17 19.74
CA LYS A 44 29.73 16.51 19.02
C LYS A 44 29.30 15.75 17.78
N PHE A 45 28.18 15.02 17.84
CA PHE A 45 27.64 14.35 16.66
C PHE A 45 27.26 15.34 15.56
N LEU A 46 26.58 16.44 15.93
CA LEU A 46 26.21 17.51 14.98
C LEU A 46 27.44 18.20 14.39
N GLU A 47 28.43 18.58 15.22
CA GLU A 47 29.67 19.18 14.79
C GLU A 47 30.45 18.27 13.83
N ASN A 48 30.49 16.96 14.11
CA ASN A 48 31.10 15.97 13.22
C ASN A 48 30.43 15.96 11.84
N LEU A 49 29.08 15.97 11.79
CA LEU A 49 28.34 16.00 10.53
C LEU A 49 28.48 17.34 9.80
N ILE A 50 28.60 18.45 10.52
CA ILE A 50 28.83 19.79 9.94
C ILE A 50 30.26 19.87 9.36
N SER A 51 31.27 19.39 10.09
CA SER A 51 32.67 19.40 9.61
C SER A 51 32.86 18.61 8.31
N GLN A 52 32.04 17.56 8.10
CA GLN A 52 32.00 16.78 6.86
C GLN A 52 31.10 17.41 5.76
N ASN A 53 30.47 18.54 6.05
CA ASN A 53 29.50 19.20 5.18
C ASN A 53 28.28 18.33 4.83
N PHE A 54 27.85 17.45 5.77
CA PHE A 54 26.62 16.68 5.64
C PHE A 54 25.42 17.40 6.26
N LEU A 55 25.66 18.19 7.29
CA LEU A 55 24.70 19.14 7.85
C LEU A 55 25.22 20.57 7.73
N GLU A 56 24.31 21.52 7.82
CA GLU A 56 24.59 22.94 7.98
C GLU A 56 23.91 23.46 9.25
N GLU A 57 24.49 24.48 9.85
CA GLU A 57 23.87 25.25 10.94
C GLU A 57 23.67 26.71 10.47
N VAL A 58 22.47 27.22 10.65
CA VAL A 58 22.14 28.62 10.33
C VAL A 58 21.27 29.16 11.47
N ASN A 59 21.79 30.15 12.18
CA ASN A 59 21.11 30.79 13.32
C ASN A 59 20.62 29.79 14.40
N GLY A 60 21.43 28.82 14.76
CA GLY A 60 21.12 27.80 15.76
C GLY A 60 20.14 26.71 15.26
N LEU A 61 19.84 26.69 13.97
CA LEU A 61 18.99 25.67 13.34
C LEU A 61 19.81 24.78 12.43
N TYR A 62 19.60 23.47 12.54
CA TYR A 62 20.33 22.43 11.80
C TYR A 62 19.51 21.90 10.63
N GLY A 63 20.16 21.66 9.49
CA GLY A 63 19.54 21.11 8.28
C GLY A 63 20.48 20.23 7.49
N VAL A 64 19.97 19.32 6.67
CA VAL A 64 20.77 18.48 5.79
C VAL A 64 21.16 19.25 4.54
N THR A 65 22.41 19.07 4.09
CA THR A 65 22.93 19.56 2.82
C THR A 65 22.63 18.58 1.67
N GLU A 66 22.83 19.00 0.43
CA GLU A 66 22.78 18.08 -0.73
C GLU A 66 23.79 16.93 -0.56
N LYS A 67 25.04 17.27 -0.22
CA LYS A 67 26.09 16.28 0.03
C LYS A 67 25.71 15.28 1.13
N GLY A 68 25.08 15.76 2.21
CA GLY A 68 24.61 14.89 3.29
C GLY A 68 23.52 13.91 2.84
N LYS A 69 22.60 14.35 1.98
CA LYS A 69 21.57 13.48 1.39
C LYS A 69 22.17 12.43 0.45
N GLU A 70 23.08 12.83 -0.43
CA GLU A 70 23.75 11.92 -1.36
C GLU A 70 24.52 10.87 -0.59
N TYR A 71 25.32 11.28 0.40
CA TYR A 71 26.04 10.36 1.27
C TYR A 71 25.08 9.39 1.97
N PHE A 72 23.98 9.87 2.54
CA PHE A 72 23.05 9.02 3.26
C PHE A 72 22.28 8.06 2.33
N ALA A 73 22.01 8.46 1.10
CA ALA A 73 21.37 7.59 0.11
C ALA A 73 22.22 6.35 -0.25
N GLU A 74 23.55 6.46 -0.19
CA GLU A 74 24.45 5.30 -0.32
C GLU A 74 24.59 4.56 1.02
N ARG A 75 24.80 5.29 2.10
CA ARG A 75 25.03 4.72 3.43
C ARG A 75 23.88 3.86 3.94
N ILE A 76 22.63 4.25 3.68
CA ILE A 76 21.45 3.50 4.13
C ILE A 76 21.40 2.10 3.54
N LYS A 77 21.96 1.85 2.35
CA LYS A 77 21.99 0.53 1.72
C LYS A 77 22.72 -0.50 2.57
N GLU A 78 23.70 -0.06 3.34
CA GLU A 78 24.52 -0.92 4.22
C GLU A 78 23.91 -1.13 5.61
N ILE A 79 23.13 -0.15 6.09
CA ILE A 79 22.68 -0.10 7.49
C ILE A 79 21.15 -0.16 7.65
N GLU A 80 20.41 -0.38 6.56
CA GLU A 80 18.95 -0.34 6.58
C GLU A 80 18.32 -1.27 7.63
N GLU A 81 18.81 -2.51 7.70
CA GLU A 81 18.27 -3.50 8.64
C GLU A 81 18.46 -3.09 10.11
N GLU A 82 19.60 -2.48 10.41
CA GLU A 82 19.88 -1.99 11.75
C GLU A 82 19.03 -0.75 12.06
N LEU A 83 18.88 0.19 11.10
CA LEU A 83 18.01 1.35 11.27
C LEU A 83 16.55 0.95 11.47
N ARG A 84 16.06 -0.09 10.78
CA ARG A 84 14.72 -0.64 10.98
C ARG A 84 14.49 -1.14 12.41
N LYS A 85 15.48 -1.73 13.05
CA LYS A 85 15.40 -2.15 14.46
C LYS A 85 15.23 -0.97 15.42
N VAL A 86 15.74 0.19 15.05
CA VAL A 86 15.64 1.42 15.85
C VAL A 86 14.34 2.17 15.57
N ASN A 87 14.05 2.43 14.29
CA ASN A 87 12.85 3.15 13.89
C ASN A 87 12.40 2.74 12.49
N GLU A 88 11.79 1.56 12.39
CA GLU A 88 11.28 1.04 11.12
C GLU A 88 10.33 2.00 10.40
N PRO A 89 9.36 2.68 11.08
CA PRO A 89 8.49 3.65 10.43
C PRO A 89 9.25 4.76 9.69
N TRP A 90 10.36 5.24 10.24
CA TRP A 90 11.13 6.30 9.59
C TRP A 90 11.88 5.81 8.37
N VAL A 91 12.42 4.59 8.42
CA VAL A 91 13.04 3.98 7.24
C VAL A 91 12.02 3.80 6.12
N ILE A 92 10.82 3.31 6.44
CA ILE A 92 9.74 3.16 5.46
C ILE A 92 9.34 4.52 4.86
N VAL A 93 9.18 5.55 5.68
CA VAL A 93 8.85 6.92 5.21
C VAL A 93 9.97 7.49 4.34
N TYR A 94 11.23 7.33 4.76
CA TYR A 94 12.38 7.78 3.97
C TYR A 94 12.37 7.14 2.57
N LYS A 95 12.28 5.82 2.50
CA LYS A 95 12.25 5.08 1.22
C LYS A 95 11.03 5.44 0.37
N ALA A 96 9.86 5.60 0.97
CA ALA A 96 8.66 6.04 0.27
C ALA A 96 8.85 7.43 -0.37
N LYS A 97 9.46 8.38 0.36
CA LYS A 97 9.74 9.73 -0.17
C LYS A 97 10.76 9.74 -1.32
N GLN A 98 11.70 8.80 -1.34
CA GLN A 98 12.62 8.62 -2.46
C GLN A 98 11.93 7.97 -3.68
N TYR A 99 10.95 7.11 -3.43
CA TYR A 99 10.26 6.31 -4.44
C TYR A 99 9.11 7.06 -5.15
N TYR A 100 8.23 7.71 -4.38
CA TYR A 100 7.00 8.31 -4.92
C TYR A 100 7.20 9.36 -6.02
N PRO A 101 8.24 10.21 -6.02
CA PRO A 101 8.44 11.17 -7.10
C PRO A 101 8.44 10.56 -8.50
N PHE A 102 8.85 9.31 -8.64
CA PHE A 102 8.93 8.61 -9.92
C PHE A 102 7.61 7.95 -10.35
N VAL A 103 6.77 7.53 -9.40
CA VAL A 103 5.53 6.79 -9.67
C VAL A 103 4.25 7.59 -9.37
N ALA A 104 4.38 8.81 -8.87
CA ALA A 104 3.27 9.60 -8.38
C ALA A 104 2.18 9.84 -9.43
N ASN A 105 2.56 10.08 -10.70
CA ASN A 105 1.60 10.22 -11.79
C ASN A 105 0.73 8.97 -11.94
N THR A 106 1.35 7.79 -11.95
CA THR A 106 0.63 6.52 -12.06
C THR A 106 -0.26 6.26 -10.85
N VAL A 107 0.23 6.47 -9.63
CA VAL A 107 -0.58 6.30 -8.41
C VAL A 107 -1.76 7.27 -8.39
N PHE A 108 -1.56 8.50 -8.80
CA PHE A 108 -2.60 9.53 -8.87
C PHE A 108 -3.73 9.15 -9.83
N GLU A 109 -3.45 8.49 -10.96
CA GLU A 109 -4.49 8.05 -11.91
C GLU A 109 -5.53 7.14 -11.24
N PHE A 110 -5.13 6.31 -10.28
CA PHE A 110 -6.05 5.49 -9.48
C PHE A 110 -6.82 6.28 -8.41
N CYS A 111 -6.39 7.50 -8.12
CA CYS A 111 -7.04 8.37 -7.12
C CYS A 111 -8.02 9.38 -7.75
N LYS A 112 -7.98 9.59 -9.07
CA LYS A 112 -8.82 10.58 -9.77
C LYS A 112 -10.31 10.34 -9.52
N ASN A 113 -11.02 11.41 -9.14
CA ASN A 113 -12.46 11.40 -8.87
C ASN A 113 -12.88 10.35 -7.82
N ARG A 114 -12.00 10.07 -6.84
CA ARG A 114 -12.28 9.14 -5.73
C ARG A 114 -11.92 9.76 -4.41
N TYR A 115 -12.64 9.35 -3.36
CA TYR A 115 -12.15 9.57 -2.01
C TYR A 115 -10.94 8.67 -1.75
N VAL A 116 -9.95 9.19 -1.05
CA VAL A 116 -8.70 8.47 -0.78
C VAL A 116 -8.49 8.33 0.72
N GLY A 117 -8.23 7.10 1.14
CA GLY A 117 -7.72 6.82 2.47
C GLY A 117 -6.19 6.73 2.45
N PHE A 118 -5.59 6.99 3.59
CA PHE A 118 -4.15 6.83 3.79
C PHE A 118 -3.85 6.15 5.11
N TYR A 119 -2.80 5.31 5.12
CA TYR A 119 -2.07 5.11 6.36
C TYR A 119 -0.92 6.11 6.45
N CYS A 120 -0.86 6.81 7.57
CA CYS A 120 0.22 7.73 7.90
C CYS A 120 1.10 7.15 9.01
N LEU A 121 2.40 7.41 8.92
CA LEU A 121 3.39 6.95 9.87
C LEU A 121 3.96 8.16 10.62
N PHE A 122 3.48 8.37 11.85
CA PHE A 122 4.05 9.36 12.77
C PHE A 122 4.74 8.64 13.93
N THR A 123 6.04 8.84 14.05
CA THR A 123 6.85 8.25 15.12
C THR A 123 6.69 6.72 15.20
N GLU A 124 6.05 6.21 16.24
CA GLU A 124 5.86 4.77 16.47
C GLU A 124 4.47 4.26 16.06
N LYS A 125 3.58 5.14 15.62
CA LYS A 125 2.18 4.79 15.39
C LYS A 125 1.78 4.91 13.94
N ARG A 126 1.09 3.89 13.45
CA ARG A 126 0.42 3.86 12.16
C ARG A 126 -1.05 4.22 12.35
N PHE A 127 -1.48 5.27 11.68
CA PHE A 127 -2.87 5.73 11.72
C PHE A 127 -3.51 5.64 10.34
N PHE A 128 -4.74 5.19 10.33
CA PHE A 128 -5.56 5.29 9.12
C PHE A 128 -6.33 6.62 9.12
N ARG A 129 -6.34 7.31 7.98
CA ARG A 129 -7.05 8.58 7.78
C ARG A 129 -7.83 8.56 6.47
N ARG A 130 -9.07 8.99 6.53
CA ARG A 130 -9.96 9.27 5.38
C ARG A 130 -10.26 10.75 5.25
N ASP A 131 -9.97 11.50 6.28
CA ASP A 131 -10.27 12.91 6.41
C ASP A 131 -9.01 13.68 6.77
N PHE A 132 -8.90 14.88 6.22
CA PHE A 132 -7.86 15.84 6.53
C PHE A 132 -8.50 17.20 6.81
N ARG A 133 -8.23 17.80 7.97
CA ARG A 133 -8.85 19.06 8.43
C ARG A 133 -10.39 19.04 8.35
N GLY A 134 -11.01 17.94 8.79
CA GLY A 134 -12.46 17.76 8.82
C GLY A 134 -13.15 17.49 7.48
N LYS A 135 -12.39 17.35 6.39
CA LYS A 135 -12.92 17.07 5.06
C LYS A 135 -12.38 15.73 4.52
N LYS A 136 -13.22 14.98 3.80
CA LYS A 136 -12.78 13.77 3.08
C LYS A 136 -11.64 14.11 2.11
N ILE A 137 -10.64 13.24 2.06
CA ILE A 137 -9.48 13.46 1.21
C ILE A 137 -9.85 13.17 -0.25
N VAL A 138 -9.68 14.17 -1.09
CA VAL A 138 -9.75 14.09 -2.56
C VAL A 138 -8.46 14.68 -3.09
N LEU A 139 -7.86 14.00 -4.06
CA LEU A 139 -6.66 14.48 -4.73
C LEU A 139 -7.04 15.06 -6.09
N ASN A 140 -6.72 16.31 -6.33
CA ASN A 140 -7.00 17.02 -7.59
C ASN A 140 -5.78 17.06 -8.50
N SER A 141 -4.60 16.76 -7.96
CA SER A 141 -3.34 16.82 -8.69
C SER A 141 -2.30 15.87 -8.08
N VAL A 142 -1.24 15.60 -8.85
CA VAL A 142 -0.05 14.90 -8.35
C VAL A 142 0.63 15.70 -7.23
N LYS A 143 0.52 17.03 -7.23
CA LYS A 143 1.03 17.89 -6.16
C LYS A 143 0.33 17.60 -4.83
N ASP A 144 -0.99 17.37 -4.85
CA ASP A 144 -1.74 16.99 -3.65
C ASP A 144 -1.27 15.64 -3.11
N LEU A 145 -1.09 14.64 -3.99
CA LEU A 145 -0.53 13.36 -3.59
C LEU A 145 0.84 13.55 -2.92
N MET A 146 1.74 14.29 -3.55
CA MET A 146 3.08 14.52 -3.02
C MET A 146 3.06 15.35 -1.72
N PHE A 147 2.10 16.25 -1.55
CA PHE A 147 1.89 16.93 -0.26
C PHE A 147 1.61 15.91 0.84
N PHE A 148 0.67 14.97 0.63
CA PHE A 148 0.36 13.93 1.62
C PHE A 148 1.56 13.01 1.89
N ILE A 149 2.28 12.58 0.84
CA ILE A 149 3.51 11.79 1.01
C ILE A 149 4.54 12.54 1.87
N ASN A 150 4.73 13.83 1.64
CA ASN A 150 5.69 14.66 2.38
C ASN A 150 5.34 14.81 3.86
N ILE A 151 4.06 14.75 4.23
CA ILE A 151 3.59 14.71 5.62
C ILE A 151 3.33 13.29 6.13
N HIS A 152 4.03 12.29 5.55
CA HIS A 152 4.07 10.89 5.98
C HIS A 152 2.79 10.08 5.78
N TYR A 153 1.89 10.49 4.89
CA TYR A 153 0.73 9.74 4.45
C TYR A 153 1.14 8.87 3.25
N ILE A 154 1.76 7.72 3.48
CA ILE A 154 2.52 6.98 2.46
C ILE A 154 1.78 5.81 1.81
N ASP A 155 0.75 5.27 2.46
CA ASP A 155 0.01 4.10 1.95
C ASP A 155 -1.31 4.59 1.33
N VAL A 156 -1.36 4.64 0.02
CA VAL A 156 -2.43 5.30 -0.75
C VAL A 156 -3.53 4.31 -1.08
N ILE A 157 -4.77 4.59 -0.63
CA ILE A 157 -5.87 3.63 -0.66
C ILE A 157 -7.15 4.32 -1.20
N PRO A 158 -7.35 4.41 -2.52
CA PRO A 158 -8.54 5.00 -3.13
C PRO A 158 -9.79 4.13 -2.94
N CYS A 159 -10.99 4.76 -3.05
CA CYS A 159 -12.27 4.09 -3.09
C CYS A 159 -12.44 3.25 -4.37
N VAL A 160 -13.18 2.14 -4.27
CA VAL A 160 -13.54 1.26 -5.41
C VAL A 160 -14.57 1.89 -6.34
N HIS A 161 -15.14 3.02 -5.98
CA HIS A 161 -16.11 3.77 -6.77
C HIS A 161 -15.74 5.25 -6.90
N ARG A 162 -16.24 5.91 -7.92
CA ARG A 162 -16.04 7.34 -8.15
C ARG A 162 -16.95 8.18 -7.26
N ILE A 163 -16.57 9.41 -6.99
CA ILE A 163 -17.38 10.37 -6.24
C ILE A 163 -18.69 10.63 -6.98
N GLY A 164 -19.81 10.57 -6.28
CA GLY A 164 -21.15 10.76 -6.85
C GLY A 164 -21.71 9.54 -7.58
N ILE A 165 -20.97 8.43 -7.70
CA ILE A 165 -21.42 7.20 -8.35
C ILE A 165 -21.64 6.12 -7.28
N GLU A 166 -22.88 5.64 -7.15
CA GLU A 166 -23.25 4.62 -6.16
C GLU A 166 -23.04 3.18 -6.70
N ARG A 167 -21.93 2.98 -7.40
CA ARG A 167 -21.56 1.71 -7.98
C ARG A 167 -20.03 1.59 -8.04
N PRO A 168 -19.43 0.44 -7.65
CA PRO A 168 -18.04 0.16 -7.98
C PRO A 168 -17.84 0.12 -9.50
N ASP A 169 -16.73 0.67 -9.98
CA ASP A 169 -16.25 0.44 -11.34
C ASP A 169 -15.06 -0.53 -11.34
N TRP A 170 -14.49 -0.82 -10.18
CA TRP A 170 -13.50 -1.87 -9.98
C TRP A 170 -14.10 -3.07 -9.28
N LEU A 171 -14.01 -4.23 -9.91
CA LEU A 171 -14.20 -5.51 -9.25
C LEU A 171 -12.83 -5.97 -8.74
N VAL A 172 -12.71 -6.12 -7.43
CA VAL A 172 -11.46 -6.49 -6.78
C VAL A 172 -11.69 -7.73 -5.93
N VAL A 173 -10.90 -8.75 -6.17
CA VAL A 173 -10.76 -9.89 -5.25
C VAL A 173 -9.45 -9.74 -4.50
N ASP A 174 -9.54 -9.55 -3.19
CA ASP A 174 -8.40 -9.49 -2.29
C ASP A 174 -8.14 -10.89 -1.73
N ILE A 175 -6.96 -11.44 -2.05
CA ILE A 175 -6.54 -12.79 -1.68
C ILE A 175 -5.69 -12.67 -0.43
N ASP A 176 -6.31 -12.82 0.75
CA ASP A 176 -5.65 -12.65 2.06
C ASP A 176 -5.41 -14.02 2.72
N PRO A 177 -4.16 -14.52 2.71
CA PRO A 177 -3.82 -15.79 3.34
C PRO A 177 -3.85 -15.69 4.86
N GLY A 178 -4.32 -16.75 5.50
CA GLY A 178 -4.13 -16.95 6.92
C GLY A 178 -2.65 -17.11 7.30
N PRO A 179 -2.29 -16.89 8.56
CA PRO A 179 -0.89 -16.86 8.99
C PRO A 179 -0.12 -18.17 8.81
N LYS A 180 -0.81 -19.30 8.72
CA LYS A 180 -0.21 -20.63 8.49
C LYS A 180 -0.20 -21.06 7.02
N VAL A 181 -0.77 -20.26 6.13
CA VAL A 181 -0.79 -20.56 4.69
C VAL A 181 0.56 -20.19 4.08
N ASP A 182 1.14 -21.16 3.38
CA ASP A 182 2.37 -20.97 2.63
C ASP A 182 2.19 -19.94 1.48
N PHE A 183 3.27 -19.22 1.19
CA PHE A 183 3.26 -18.19 0.14
C PHE A 183 3.08 -18.81 -1.26
N GLU A 184 3.66 -20.00 -1.51
CA GLU A 184 3.48 -20.72 -2.76
C GLU A 184 2.00 -21.10 -2.98
N LYS A 185 1.32 -21.54 -1.91
CA LYS A 185 -0.12 -21.81 -1.97
C LYS A 185 -0.93 -20.55 -2.25
N THR A 186 -0.50 -19.42 -1.72
CA THR A 186 -1.13 -18.13 -2.01
C THR A 186 -0.94 -17.74 -3.48
N LYS A 187 0.24 -17.98 -4.07
CA LYS A 187 0.50 -17.78 -5.50
C LYS A 187 -0.38 -18.70 -6.37
N GLU A 188 -0.54 -19.94 -5.97
CA GLU A 188 -1.41 -20.90 -6.66
C GLU A 188 -2.86 -20.41 -6.72
N VAL A 189 -3.43 -20.00 -5.57
CA VAL A 189 -4.78 -19.43 -5.49
C VAL A 189 -4.90 -18.15 -6.32
N ALA A 190 -3.89 -17.27 -6.30
CA ALA A 190 -3.88 -16.07 -7.12
C ALA A 190 -3.89 -16.39 -8.62
N LYS A 191 -3.14 -17.42 -9.05
CA LYS A 191 -3.12 -17.92 -10.42
C LYS A 191 -4.49 -18.45 -10.85
N ILE A 192 -5.12 -19.25 -9.99
CA ILE A 192 -6.45 -19.82 -10.26
C ILE A 192 -7.49 -18.69 -10.32
N THR A 193 -7.48 -17.77 -9.36
CA THR A 193 -8.37 -16.61 -9.36
C THR A 193 -8.24 -15.80 -10.66
N TYR A 194 -7.02 -15.54 -11.11
CA TYR A 194 -6.77 -14.85 -12.38
C TYR A 194 -7.41 -15.60 -13.57
N LYS A 195 -7.23 -16.93 -13.64
CA LYS A 195 -7.83 -17.78 -14.70
C LYS A 195 -9.34 -17.82 -14.64
N VAL A 196 -9.95 -17.78 -13.44
CA VAL A 196 -11.41 -17.68 -13.27
C VAL A 196 -11.92 -16.37 -13.86
N PHE A 197 -11.22 -15.24 -13.63
CA PHE A 197 -11.55 -13.98 -14.28
C PHE A 197 -11.50 -14.08 -15.81
N GLU A 198 -10.47 -14.73 -16.39
CA GLU A 198 -10.36 -14.93 -17.84
C GLU A 198 -11.52 -15.79 -18.37
N LYS A 199 -11.87 -16.89 -17.68
CA LYS A 199 -13.01 -17.78 -18.02
C LYS A 199 -14.33 -17.02 -18.01
N LEU A 200 -14.48 -16.07 -17.09
CA LEU A 200 -15.65 -15.17 -16.99
C LEU A 200 -15.58 -13.99 -17.98
N LYS A 201 -14.61 -13.96 -18.90
CA LYS A 201 -14.37 -12.90 -19.89
C LYS A 201 -14.14 -11.51 -19.27
N LEU A 202 -13.67 -11.48 -18.04
CA LEU A 202 -13.17 -10.28 -17.39
C LEU A 202 -11.70 -10.08 -17.81
N ASN A 203 -11.28 -8.85 -18.06
CA ASN A 203 -9.90 -8.53 -18.39
C ASN A 203 -9.09 -8.35 -17.09
N PRO A 204 -8.54 -9.43 -16.49
CA PRO A 204 -7.89 -9.31 -15.21
C PRO A 204 -6.52 -8.65 -15.30
N VAL A 205 -6.21 -7.90 -14.26
CA VAL A 205 -4.85 -7.50 -13.92
C VAL A 205 -4.58 -7.90 -12.48
N MET A 206 -3.33 -8.25 -12.19
CA MET A 206 -2.96 -8.77 -10.87
C MET A 206 -1.81 -7.97 -10.29
N LYS A 207 -1.81 -7.84 -8.96
CA LYS A 207 -0.70 -7.25 -8.20
C LYS A 207 -0.50 -7.95 -6.87
N PHE A 208 0.71 -7.90 -6.37
CA PHE A 208 1.04 -8.18 -4.97
C PHE A 208 0.43 -7.09 -4.07
N SER A 209 -0.10 -7.45 -2.92
CA SER A 209 -0.75 -6.50 -2.00
C SER A 209 0.22 -5.55 -1.28
N GLY A 210 1.52 -5.85 -1.32
CA GLY A 210 2.56 -5.18 -0.51
C GLY A 210 2.80 -5.85 0.86
N SER A 211 2.14 -6.99 1.16
CA SER A 211 2.31 -7.68 2.45
C SER A 211 2.40 -9.20 2.29
N ARG A 212 1.26 -9.91 2.21
CA ARG A 212 1.21 -11.38 2.20
C ARG A 212 0.48 -11.96 1.00
N GLY A 213 -0.47 -11.24 0.48
CA GLY A 213 -1.43 -11.71 -0.51
C GLY A 213 -1.32 -11.01 -1.85
N PHE A 214 -2.30 -11.27 -2.69
CA PHE A 214 -2.42 -10.70 -4.03
C PHE A 214 -3.81 -10.10 -4.21
N GLN A 215 -3.96 -9.26 -5.23
CA GLN A 215 -5.25 -8.75 -5.65
C GLN A 215 -5.42 -8.93 -7.15
N VAL A 216 -6.58 -9.45 -7.56
CA VAL A 216 -6.98 -9.54 -8.96
C VAL A 216 -8.09 -8.54 -9.21
N TRP A 217 -7.90 -7.67 -10.18
CA TRP A 217 -8.79 -6.56 -10.49
C TRP A 217 -9.33 -6.66 -11.92
N SER A 218 -10.55 -6.17 -12.10
CA SER A 218 -11.13 -5.89 -13.41
C SER A 218 -11.86 -4.54 -13.37
N LEU A 219 -11.79 -3.78 -14.46
CA LEU A 219 -12.61 -2.59 -14.69
C LEU A 219 -13.92 -3.02 -15.31
N ILE A 220 -15.03 -2.81 -14.62
CA ILE A 220 -16.36 -3.21 -15.09
C ILE A 220 -17.04 -2.04 -15.80
N LYS A 221 -17.49 -2.28 -17.03
CA LYS A 221 -18.34 -1.34 -17.78
C LYS A 221 -19.63 -1.05 -17.02
N GLU A 222 -20.29 0.01 -17.41
CA GLU A 222 -21.63 0.29 -16.94
C GLU A 222 -22.62 -0.78 -17.44
N PHE A 223 -23.52 -1.21 -16.58
CA PHE A 223 -24.56 -2.20 -16.86
C PHE A 223 -25.75 -1.97 -15.94
N GLU A 224 -26.89 -2.48 -16.34
CA GLU A 224 -28.12 -2.47 -15.54
C GLU A 224 -28.17 -3.67 -14.59
N MET A 225 -28.54 -3.42 -13.33
CA MET A 225 -28.70 -4.49 -12.34
C MET A 225 -29.92 -5.35 -12.74
N PRO A 226 -29.80 -6.68 -12.74
CA PRO A 226 -30.94 -7.54 -13.04
C PRO A 226 -32.13 -7.26 -12.11
N GLU A 227 -33.33 -7.17 -12.66
CA GLU A 227 -34.56 -6.90 -11.88
C GLU A 227 -34.79 -7.96 -10.80
N ASN A 228 -34.51 -9.22 -11.13
CA ASN A 228 -34.64 -10.37 -10.23
C ASN A 228 -33.47 -10.56 -9.23
N TYR A 229 -32.40 -9.77 -9.34
CA TYR A 229 -31.28 -9.90 -8.42
C TYR A 229 -31.71 -9.78 -6.95
N GLN A 230 -31.31 -10.76 -6.14
CA GLN A 230 -31.42 -10.74 -4.69
C GLN A 230 -30.04 -10.97 -4.09
N PRO A 231 -29.60 -10.13 -3.12
CA PRO A 231 -28.30 -10.31 -2.45
C PRO A 231 -28.20 -11.69 -1.79
N LEU A 232 -27.08 -12.38 -2.03
CA LEU A 232 -26.78 -13.64 -1.36
C LEU A 232 -26.66 -13.39 0.16
N VAL A 233 -27.34 -14.23 0.94
CA VAL A 233 -27.26 -14.21 2.41
C VAL A 233 -26.33 -15.33 2.85
N LEU A 234 -25.22 -14.99 3.50
CA LEU A 234 -24.35 -15.97 4.12
C LEU A 234 -24.77 -16.27 5.56
N ARG A 235 -24.38 -17.46 6.05
CA ARG A 235 -24.67 -17.88 7.42
C ARG A 235 -24.14 -16.86 8.42
N GLY A 236 -25.02 -16.33 9.28
CA GLY A 236 -24.66 -15.32 10.29
C GLY A 236 -24.61 -13.88 9.81
N GLU A 237 -24.91 -13.61 8.55
CA GLU A 237 -25.04 -12.24 8.02
C GLU A 237 -26.48 -11.72 8.10
N SER A 238 -26.63 -10.41 8.36
CA SER A 238 -27.90 -9.72 8.22
C SER A 238 -28.28 -9.56 6.72
N LYS A 239 -29.58 -9.48 6.45
CA LYS A 239 -30.09 -9.24 5.08
C LYS A 239 -29.48 -7.96 4.50
N ARG A 240 -28.77 -8.08 3.37
CA ARG A 240 -28.16 -6.93 2.68
C ARG A 240 -29.17 -6.22 1.79
N LYS A 241 -28.95 -4.91 1.60
CA LYS A 241 -29.77 -4.12 0.67
C LYS A 241 -29.45 -4.51 -0.77
N LYS A 242 -30.48 -4.58 -1.64
CA LYS A 242 -30.33 -4.68 -3.09
C LYS A 242 -29.71 -3.39 -3.63
N ASN A 243 -28.45 -3.43 -4.02
CA ASN A 243 -27.71 -2.34 -4.66
C ASN A 243 -26.47 -2.88 -5.36
N TYR A 244 -25.78 -2.07 -6.14
CA TYR A 244 -24.59 -2.48 -6.88
C TYR A 244 -23.42 -2.92 -5.98
N PHE A 245 -23.27 -2.36 -4.80
CA PHE A 245 -22.23 -2.80 -3.87
C PHE A 245 -22.47 -4.23 -3.40
N SER A 246 -23.71 -4.59 -3.09
CA SER A 246 -24.10 -5.95 -2.75
C SER A 246 -23.86 -6.90 -3.92
N LEU A 247 -24.23 -6.49 -5.13
CA LEU A 247 -24.00 -7.27 -6.34
C LEU A 247 -22.52 -7.52 -6.61
N PHE A 248 -21.66 -6.51 -6.48
CA PHE A 248 -20.22 -6.68 -6.63
C PHE A 248 -19.60 -7.57 -5.54
N ALA A 249 -20.10 -7.48 -4.31
CA ALA A 249 -19.67 -8.41 -3.26
C ALA A 249 -20.08 -9.86 -3.60
N ASP A 250 -21.25 -10.06 -4.22
CA ASP A 250 -21.69 -11.39 -4.66
C ASP A 250 -20.89 -11.88 -5.87
N PHE A 251 -20.46 -11.01 -6.76
CA PHE A 251 -19.49 -11.36 -7.81
C PHE A 251 -18.21 -11.95 -7.22
N VAL A 252 -17.64 -11.35 -6.17
CA VAL A 252 -16.48 -11.91 -5.46
C VAL A 252 -16.77 -13.30 -4.89
N ARG A 253 -17.96 -13.52 -4.33
CA ARG A 253 -18.39 -14.81 -3.79
C ARG A 253 -18.59 -15.87 -4.87
N ILE A 254 -19.13 -15.50 -6.04
CA ILE A 254 -19.22 -16.39 -7.19
C ILE A 254 -17.82 -16.79 -7.65
N ILE A 255 -16.91 -15.83 -7.78
CA ILE A 255 -15.51 -16.09 -8.15
C ILE A 255 -14.87 -17.01 -7.13
N GLN A 256 -15.08 -16.81 -5.83
CA GLN A 256 -14.54 -17.69 -4.79
C GLN A 256 -15.06 -19.12 -4.95
N LYS A 257 -16.34 -19.32 -5.23
CA LYS A 257 -16.90 -20.66 -5.48
C LYS A 257 -16.29 -21.33 -6.70
N GLU A 258 -16.06 -20.59 -7.78
CA GLU A 258 -15.37 -21.10 -8.97
C GLU A 258 -13.92 -21.45 -8.67
N VAL A 259 -13.22 -20.65 -7.85
CA VAL A 259 -11.85 -20.96 -7.38
C VAL A 259 -11.85 -22.21 -6.49
N ASP A 260 -12.83 -22.34 -5.59
CA ASP A 260 -12.92 -23.49 -4.70
C ASP A 260 -13.21 -24.80 -5.44
N ARG A 261 -13.85 -24.76 -6.61
CA ARG A 261 -14.00 -25.95 -7.51
C ARG A 261 -12.68 -26.45 -8.06
N GLU A 262 -11.75 -25.55 -8.35
CA GLU A 262 -10.42 -25.88 -8.89
C GLU A 262 -9.44 -26.32 -7.78
N ILE A 263 -9.62 -25.80 -6.56
CA ILE A 263 -8.77 -26.06 -5.39
C ILE A 263 -9.61 -26.20 -4.11
N PRO A 264 -10.31 -27.34 -3.91
CA PRO A 264 -11.30 -27.49 -2.87
C PRO A 264 -10.75 -27.30 -1.46
N GLY A 265 -11.53 -26.62 -0.63
CA GLY A 265 -11.30 -26.54 0.79
C GLY A 265 -10.18 -25.59 1.25
N ILE A 266 -9.50 -24.88 0.34
CA ILE A 266 -8.42 -23.93 0.67
C ILE A 266 -8.94 -22.51 0.80
N THR A 267 -9.96 -22.15 0.00
CA THR A 267 -10.47 -20.77 -0.04
C THR A 267 -11.77 -20.63 0.75
N THR A 268 -12.08 -19.38 1.10
CA THR A 268 -13.36 -19.00 1.73
C THR A 268 -13.73 -17.57 1.36
N SER A 269 -15.02 -17.24 1.34
CA SER A 269 -15.54 -15.88 1.28
C SER A 269 -16.20 -15.45 2.59
N GLU A 270 -16.22 -16.32 3.60
CA GLU A 270 -16.86 -16.08 4.89
C GLU A 270 -15.86 -15.49 5.88
N THR A 271 -16.37 -14.65 6.78
CA THR A 271 -15.62 -14.18 7.94
C THR A 271 -15.58 -15.31 8.97
N LEU A 272 -14.56 -16.14 8.87
CA LEU A 272 -14.33 -17.25 9.81
C LEU A 272 -13.77 -16.75 11.14
N GLY A 273 -13.97 -17.57 12.20
CA GLY A 273 -13.28 -17.40 13.47
C GLY A 273 -11.75 -17.47 13.33
N LYS A 274 -11.00 -16.89 14.28
CA LYS A 274 -9.52 -16.77 14.19
C LYS A 274 -8.83 -18.10 13.85
N LYS A 275 -9.20 -19.21 14.50
CA LYS A 275 -8.56 -20.52 14.31
C LYS A 275 -8.81 -21.11 12.92
N GLU A 276 -10.06 -21.05 12.44
CA GLU A 276 -10.42 -21.59 11.12
C GLU A 276 -9.79 -20.76 9.98
N ARG A 277 -9.58 -19.46 10.19
CA ARG A 277 -8.94 -18.55 9.23
C ARG A 277 -7.43 -18.76 9.12
N GLU A 278 -6.78 -19.38 10.11
CA GLU A 278 -5.32 -19.55 10.12
C GLU A 278 -4.80 -20.36 8.92
N GLU A 279 -5.57 -21.33 8.45
CA GLU A 279 -5.20 -22.28 7.39
C GLU A 279 -5.93 -22.05 6.06
N LYS A 280 -6.79 -21.03 5.99
CA LYS A 280 -7.58 -20.69 4.80
C LYS A 280 -7.07 -19.41 4.11
N ILE A 281 -7.39 -19.28 2.85
CA ILE A 281 -7.21 -18.06 2.08
C ILE A 281 -8.57 -17.41 1.91
N LEU A 282 -8.73 -16.21 2.47
CA LEU A 282 -9.93 -15.42 2.30
C LEU A 282 -9.89 -14.70 0.93
N LEU A 283 -10.90 -14.93 0.11
CA LEU A 283 -11.22 -14.07 -1.03
C LEU A 283 -12.17 -13.00 -0.53
N ASP A 284 -11.60 -11.86 -0.13
CA ASP A 284 -12.31 -10.82 0.62
C ASP A 284 -13.09 -9.89 -0.30
N SER A 285 -14.40 -9.79 -0.03
CA SER A 285 -15.33 -8.85 -0.67
C SER A 285 -15.55 -7.56 0.12
N SER A 286 -14.88 -7.37 1.25
CA SER A 286 -15.13 -6.26 2.19
C SER A 286 -14.90 -4.87 1.60
N SER A 287 -14.12 -4.76 0.53
CA SER A 287 -13.94 -3.53 -0.24
C SER A 287 -15.14 -3.19 -1.13
N MET A 288 -16.02 -4.15 -1.46
CA MET A 288 -17.20 -3.95 -2.29
C MET A 288 -18.37 -3.38 -1.48
N LYS A 289 -18.19 -2.19 -0.93
CA LYS A 289 -19.18 -1.45 -0.13
C LYS A 289 -19.05 0.06 -0.36
N PRO A 290 -20.07 0.85 0.00
CA PRO A 290 -19.93 2.31 0.01
C PRO A 290 -18.69 2.74 0.77
N MET A 291 -17.88 3.61 0.18
CA MET A 291 -16.57 4.03 0.73
C MET A 291 -15.58 2.88 0.95
N GLY A 292 -15.76 1.74 0.28
CA GLY A 292 -14.80 0.65 0.27
C GLY A 292 -13.49 1.07 -0.38
N LEU A 293 -12.39 0.64 0.20
CA LEU A 293 -11.04 1.11 -0.15
C LEU A 293 -10.14 -0.06 -0.55
N VAL A 294 -9.31 0.18 -1.55
CA VAL A 294 -8.29 -0.77 -2.00
C VAL A 294 -6.97 -0.06 -2.23
N ARG A 295 -5.85 -0.70 -1.89
CA ARG A 295 -4.53 -0.09 -2.08
C ARG A 295 -4.25 0.13 -3.55
N ALA A 296 -3.82 1.35 -3.91
CA ALA A 296 -3.45 1.68 -5.26
C ALA A 296 -2.28 0.80 -5.74
N PRO A 297 -2.23 0.41 -7.02
CA PRO A 297 -1.02 -0.12 -7.62
C PRO A 297 0.15 0.86 -7.44
N TYR A 298 1.33 0.33 -7.21
CA TYR A 298 2.55 1.08 -6.91
C TYR A 298 2.54 1.84 -5.57
N ALA A 299 1.50 1.75 -4.74
CA ALA A 299 1.53 2.33 -3.40
C ALA A 299 2.41 1.51 -2.45
N VAL A 300 3.12 2.20 -1.55
CA VAL A 300 3.93 1.58 -0.51
C VAL A 300 3.05 1.13 0.65
N HIS A 301 3.18 -0.12 1.07
CA HIS A 301 2.46 -0.64 2.23
C HIS A 301 3.09 -0.15 3.53
N SER A 302 2.32 0.52 4.35
CA SER A 302 2.80 1.24 5.56
C SER A 302 3.37 0.37 6.67
N LYS A 303 3.15 -0.96 6.66
CA LYS A 303 3.68 -1.87 7.67
C LYS A 303 4.96 -2.58 7.21
N THR A 304 5.07 -2.91 5.94
CA THR A 304 6.19 -3.70 5.41
C THR A 304 7.21 -2.85 4.66
N GLY A 305 6.82 -1.67 4.16
CA GLY A 305 7.61 -0.87 3.25
C GLY A 305 7.66 -1.43 1.82
N LEU A 306 7.03 -2.58 1.57
CA LEU A 306 6.95 -3.18 0.23
C LEU A 306 5.91 -2.47 -0.63
N VAL A 307 6.12 -2.49 -1.92
CA VAL A 307 5.23 -1.88 -2.91
C VAL A 307 4.10 -2.84 -3.30
N SER A 308 2.90 -2.30 -3.46
CA SER A 308 1.78 -2.99 -4.10
C SER A 308 2.07 -3.12 -5.61
N MET A 309 2.87 -4.14 -5.97
CA MET A 309 3.54 -4.27 -7.25
C MET A 309 2.70 -5.03 -8.27
N PRO A 310 2.47 -4.51 -9.50
CA PRO A 310 1.89 -5.27 -10.61
C PRO A 310 2.70 -6.51 -10.94
N ILE A 311 2.02 -7.63 -11.20
CA ILE A 311 2.65 -8.90 -11.55
C ILE A 311 1.87 -9.54 -12.69
N SER A 312 2.56 -9.98 -13.74
CA SER A 312 1.95 -10.79 -14.77
C SER A 312 1.79 -12.24 -14.31
N ILE A 313 0.79 -12.93 -14.85
CA ILE A 313 0.55 -14.37 -14.58
C ILE A 313 1.80 -15.23 -14.90
N LYS A 314 2.60 -14.82 -15.89
CA LYS A 314 3.82 -15.53 -16.32
C LYS A 314 4.97 -15.40 -15.31
N GLU A 315 5.01 -14.28 -14.58
CA GLU A 315 6.06 -13.98 -13.60
C GLU A 315 5.71 -14.46 -12.20
N LEU A 316 4.42 -14.77 -11.93
CA LEU A 316 3.92 -15.10 -10.60
C LEU A 316 4.68 -16.24 -9.92
N GLY A 317 5.02 -17.32 -10.65
CA GLY A 317 5.74 -18.46 -10.08
C GLY A 317 7.16 -18.14 -9.59
N LYS A 318 7.79 -17.11 -10.16
CA LYS A 318 9.14 -16.67 -9.79
C LYS A 318 9.14 -15.46 -8.86
N PHE A 319 7.95 -15.00 -8.47
CA PHE A 319 7.84 -13.81 -7.64
C PHE A 319 8.15 -14.12 -6.18
N GLU A 320 9.04 -13.29 -5.60
CA GLU A 320 9.36 -13.28 -4.19
C GLU A 320 9.05 -11.89 -3.61
N LYS A 321 8.77 -11.81 -2.31
CA LYS A 321 8.42 -10.54 -1.64
C LYS A 321 9.51 -9.48 -1.78
N GLU A 322 10.75 -9.91 -1.83
CA GLU A 322 11.94 -9.08 -2.03
C GLU A 322 11.97 -8.39 -3.40
N ASN A 323 11.19 -8.89 -4.37
CA ASN A 323 11.01 -8.22 -5.66
C ASN A 323 10.16 -6.94 -5.52
N ALA A 324 9.40 -6.80 -4.45
CA ALA A 324 8.51 -5.67 -4.20
C ALA A 324 9.14 -4.57 -3.32
N THR A 325 10.45 -4.55 -3.12
CA THR A 325 11.13 -3.41 -2.49
C THR A 325 11.03 -2.16 -3.38
N THR A 326 11.06 -0.99 -2.78
CA THR A 326 10.95 0.29 -3.51
C THR A 326 12.00 0.42 -4.60
N GLU A 327 13.22 -0.03 -4.38
CA GLU A 327 14.34 0.02 -5.32
C GLU A 327 14.08 -0.88 -6.54
N LYS A 328 13.78 -2.16 -6.31
CA LYS A 328 13.55 -3.12 -7.40
C LYS A 328 12.33 -2.74 -8.24
N VAL A 329 11.25 -2.27 -7.57
CA VAL A 329 10.07 -1.81 -8.30
C VAL A 329 10.37 -0.54 -9.09
N LEU A 330 11.17 0.38 -8.56
CA LEU A 330 11.58 1.58 -9.29
C LEU A 330 12.44 1.25 -10.52
N GLU A 331 13.38 0.32 -10.40
CA GLU A 331 14.17 -0.16 -11.56
C GLU A 331 13.27 -0.78 -12.63
N ARG A 332 12.31 -1.62 -12.22
CA ARG A 332 11.32 -2.21 -13.12
C ARG A 332 10.44 -1.15 -13.78
N TYR A 333 9.94 -0.21 -12.99
CA TYR A 333 9.09 0.88 -13.48
C TYR A 333 9.82 1.77 -14.49
N LYS A 334 11.08 2.12 -14.25
CA LYS A 334 11.91 2.87 -15.22
C LYS A 334 12.09 2.14 -16.55
N LYS A 335 12.13 0.82 -16.53
CA LYS A 335 12.31 -0.01 -17.74
C LYS A 335 10.99 -0.27 -18.48
N ARG A 336 9.88 -0.45 -17.78
CA ARG A 336 8.61 -0.97 -18.35
C ARG A 336 7.43 0.00 -18.24
N GLY A 337 7.56 1.08 -17.45
CA GLY A 337 6.46 2.00 -17.17
C GLY A 337 5.37 1.36 -16.30
N ASN A 338 4.15 1.85 -16.48
CA ASN A 338 2.98 1.29 -15.79
C ASN A 338 2.54 -0.02 -16.43
N GLU A 339 2.60 -1.10 -15.66
CA GLU A 339 2.17 -2.45 -16.08
C GLU A 339 0.75 -2.81 -15.57
N PHE A 340 0.09 -1.95 -14.78
CA PHE A 340 -1.27 -2.17 -14.26
C PHE A 340 -2.30 -1.45 -15.12
N LEU A 341 -2.58 -2.01 -16.29
CA LEU A 341 -3.44 -1.40 -17.30
C LEU A 341 -4.83 -2.05 -17.29
N LEU A 342 -5.80 -1.38 -16.67
CA LEU A 342 -7.19 -1.83 -16.62
C LEU A 342 -7.87 -1.65 -17.97
N LYS A 343 -8.45 -2.74 -18.51
CA LYS A 343 -9.29 -2.73 -19.70
C LYS A 343 -10.74 -2.97 -19.30
N PRO A 344 -11.71 -2.21 -19.84
CA PRO A 344 -13.12 -2.41 -19.52
C PRO A 344 -13.62 -3.80 -19.91
N SER A 345 -14.42 -4.41 -19.04
CA SER A 345 -15.04 -5.74 -19.21
C SER A 345 -16.54 -5.67 -18.99
N SER A 346 -17.31 -6.46 -19.73
CA SER A 346 -18.72 -6.70 -19.44
C SER A 346 -18.86 -7.74 -18.32
N PRO A 347 -19.77 -7.57 -17.36
CA PRO A 347 -20.02 -8.55 -16.31
C PRO A 347 -21.01 -9.65 -16.71
N GLU A 348 -21.41 -9.77 -17.99
CA GLU A 348 -22.47 -10.67 -18.45
C GLU A 348 -22.34 -12.08 -17.89
N LYS A 349 -21.15 -12.68 -17.98
CA LYS A 349 -20.90 -14.02 -17.43
C LYS A 349 -21.08 -14.14 -15.92
N LEU A 350 -20.93 -13.06 -15.18
CA LEU A 350 -21.25 -13.03 -13.74
C LEU A 350 -22.76 -12.84 -13.51
N LEU A 351 -23.43 -12.11 -14.40
CA LEU A 351 -24.88 -11.90 -14.33
C LEU A 351 -25.67 -13.18 -14.64
N ASP A 352 -25.10 -14.11 -15.43
CA ASP A 352 -25.71 -15.43 -15.72
C ASP A 352 -25.97 -16.26 -14.44
N PHE A 353 -25.39 -15.89 -13.30
CA PHE A 353 -25.59 -16.58 -12.01
C PHE A 353 -26.84 -16.08 -11.23
N PHE A 354 -27.51 -15.06 -11.69
CA PHE A 354 -28.68 -14.44 -11.06
C PHE A 354 -29.91 -14.48 -11.95
#